data_3f4c6506edbc95c9d2091f5836e40b16
#
_entry.id   3f4c6506edbc95c9d2091f5836e40b16
#
_cell.length_a   1.000
_cell.length_b   1.000
_cell.length_c   1.000
_cell.angle_alpha   90.00
_cell.angle_beta   90.00
_cell.angle_gamma   90.00
#
_symmetry.space_group_name_H-M   'P 1'
#
loop_
_entity.id
_entity.type
_entity.pdbx_description
1 polymer ?
#
loop_
_entity_poly.entity_id
_entity_poly.type
_entity_poly.pdbx_seq_one_letter_code
_entity_poly.pdbx_strand_id
1 'polypeptide(L)'
;MAIEKSKLRLDGRHNLEKVLPLAAPYSIYLDPASACNFKCSFCPTGHQELVTGFYKRSIMSFSMFENIISQIGMFPCPLKVLRMNKIGEPTLNSCLPEMIGLARASERIEWIDFATNGSRFSGDNIERFLRSGANRINISLE
;
A
#
# COMPACT_ATOMS: atom_id res chain seq x y z
N MET A 1 1.56 -26.91 -7.89
CA MET A 1 1.44 -25.51 -7.40
C MET A 1 2.53 -25.34 -6.35
N ALA A 2 3.63 -24.67 -6.69
CA ALA A 2 4.71 -24.47 -5.74
C ALA A 2 4.30 -23.37 -4.76
N ILE A 3 4.26 -23.69 -3.47
CA ILE A 3 4.11 -22.70 -2.41
C ILE A 3 5.40 -21.91 -2.37
N GLU A 4 5.40 -20.70 -2.93
CA GLU A 4 6.52 -19.80 -2.83
C GLU A 4 6.68 -19.42 -1.35
N LYS A 5 7.73 -19.93 -0.72
CA LYS A 5 8.06 -19.56 0.65
C LYS A 5 8.22 -18.05 0.73
N SER A 6 7.55 -17.42 1.69
CA SER A 6 7.71 -16.01 2.01
C SER A 6 9.19 -15.62 1.97
N LYS A 7 9.57 -14.86 0.96
CA LYS A 7 10.94 -14.34 0.82
C LYS A 7 11.14 -13.15 1.74
N LEU A 8 11.10 -13.38 3.04
CA LEU A 8 11.90 -12.55 3.93
C LEU A 8 13.36 -12.89 3.59
N ARG A 9 13.87 -12.27 2.54
CA ARG A 9 15.29 -12.37 2.22
C ARG A 9 16.06 -11.76 3.36
N LEU A 10 16.62 -12.59 4.20
CA LEU A 10 17.61 -12.20 5.20
C LEU A 10 18.97 -11.91 4.54
N ASP A 11 19.12 -12.34 3.28
CA ASP A 11 20.28 -12.12 2.46
C ASP A 11 20.38 -10.63 2.09
N GLY A 12 21.50 -10.00 2.43
CA GLY A 12 21.74 -8.58 2.16
C GLY A 12 21.31 -7.62 3.28
N ARG A 13 21.12 -8.10 4.51
CA ARG A 13 20.98 -7.20 5.66
C ARG A 13 22.27 -6.42 5.84
N HIS A 14 22.14 -5.10 5.81
CA HIS A 14 23.21 -4.18 6.13
C HIS A 14 23.10 -3.74 7.59
N ASN A 15 24.23 -3.52 8.24
CA ASN A 15 24.27 -2.87 9.53
C ASN A 15 23.80 -1.39 9.31
N LEU A 16 22.67 -1.02 9.93
CA LEU A 16 22.05 0.29 9.71
C LEU A 16 23.01 1.44 10.02
N GLU A 17 23.86 1.31 11.02
CA GLU A 17 24.84 2.35 11.39
C GLU A 17 25.80 2.69 10.23
N LYS A 18 26.03 1.73 9.30
CA LYS A 18 26.95 1.91 8.16
C LYS A 18 26.27 2.49 6.94
N VAL A 19 24.95 2.57 6.91
CA VAL A 19 24.18 3.05 5.74
C VAL A 19 23.35 4.29 6.03
N LEU A 20 23.34 4.76 7.27
CA LEU A 20 22.70 6.01 7.64
C LEU A 20 23.62 7.22 7.42
N PRO A 21 23.06 8.39 7.00
CA PRO A 21 21.66 8.61 6.62
C PRO A 21 21.31 7.97 5.28
N LEU A 22 20.08 7.44 5.15
CA LEU A 22 19.61 6.90 3.89
C LEU A 22 19.37 8.02 2.86
N ALA A 23 19.76 7.79 1.61
CA ALA A 23 19.54 8.74 0.52
C ALA A 23 18.05 8.84 0.10
N ALA A 24 17.25 7.82 0.41
CA ALA A 24 15.79 7.79 0.24
C ALA A 24 15.15 6.98 1.38
N PRO A 25 13.86 7.18 1.69
CA PRO A 25 13.15 6.32 2.62
C PRO A 25 13.20 4.85 2.18
N TYR A 26 13.31 3.92 3.14
CA TYR A 26 13.22 2.49 2.83
C TYR A 26 11.81 2.11 2.40
N SER A 27 10.79 2.62 3.09
CA SER A 27 9.40 2.37 2.77
C SER A 27 8.54 3.63 2.93
N ILE A 28 7.52 3.74 2.09
CA ILE A 28 6.48 4.76 2.19
C ILE A 28 5.14 4.03 2.35
N TYR A 29 4.33 4.53 3.28
CA TYR A 29 2.94 4.12 3.47
C TYR A 29 2.04 5.18 2.88
N LEU A 30 1.12 4.78 2.02
CA LEU A 30 0.05 5.62 1.50
C LEU A 30 -1.30 4.97 1.80
N ASP A 31 -2.28 5.79 2.14
CA ASP A 31 -3.65 5.34 2.32
C ASP A 31 -4.50 5.79 1.12
N PRO A 32 -4.75 4.92 0.14
CA PRO A 32 -5.66 5.24 -0.97
C PRO A 32 -7.07 5.55 -0.50
N ALA A 33 -7.48 4.95 0.62
CA ALA A 33 -8.72 5.25 1.31
C ALA A 33 -8.49 5.14 2.82
N SER A 34 -8.68 6.23 3.55
CA SER A 34 -8.70 6.22 5.03
C SER A 34 -10.05 5.81 5.61
N ALA A 35 -11.09 5.69 4.77
CA ALA A 35 -12.36 5.09 5.13
C ALA A 35 -12.27 3.56 5.18
N CYS A 36 -13.08 2.91 6.02
CA CYS A 36 -13.26 1.47 6.04
C CYS A 36 -14.76 1.13 6.10
N ASN A 37 -15.14 0.05 5.46
CA ASN A 37 -16.51 -0.48 5.47
C ASN A 37 -16.74 -1.56 6.54
N PHE A 38 -15.69 -1.94 7.29
CA PHE A 38 -15.78 -2.83 8.44
C PHE A 38 -15.63 -2.05 9.75
N LYS A 39 -16.11 -2.65 10.85
CA LYS A 39 -16.04 -2.15 12.21
C LYS A 39 -15.44 -3.23 13.12
N CYS A 40 -14.21 -3.65 12.82
CA CYS A 40 -13.52 -4.65 13.62
C CYS A 40 -13.29 -4.13 15.04
N SER A 41 -13.58 -4.95 16.04
CA SER A 41 -13.59 -4.57 17.46
C SER A 41 -12.25 -4.05 17.98
N PHE A 42 -11.14 -4.49 17.39
CA PHE A 42 -9.78 -4.10 17.75
C PHE A 42 -9.22 -2.94 16.91
N CYS A 43 -9.94 -2.50 15.87
CA CYS A 43 -9.42 -1.51 14.91
C CYS A 43 -10.01 -0.13 15.18
N PRO A 44 -9.17 0.89 15.48
CA PRO A 44 -9.67 2.23 15.78
C PRO A 44 -10.40 2.90 14.60
N THR A 45 -10.11 2.50 13.36
CA THR A 45 -10.77 3.08 12.17
C THR A 45 -12.25 2.68 12.07
N GLY A 46 -12.64 1.56 12.69
CA GLY A 46 -14.04 1.14 12.80
C GLY A 46 -14.84 1.92 13.84
N HIS A 47 -14.16 2.54 14.79
CA HIS A 47 -14.72 3.24 15.94
C HIS A 47 -14.48 4.75 15.79
N GLN A 48 -15.35 5.39 15.05
CA GLN A 48 -15.18 6.82 14.70
C GLN A 48 -15.11 7.72 15.92
N GLU A 49 -15.77 7.35 17.00
CA GLU A 49 -15.76 8.05 18.28
C GLU A 49 -14.36 8.10 18.92
N LEU A 50 -13.52 7.10 18.68
CA LEU A 50 -12.16 7.01 19.22
C LEU A 50 -11.15 7.84 18.43
N VAL A 51 -11.47 8.21 17.19
CA VAL A 51 -10.55 8.89 16.27
C VAL A 51 -11.07 10.27 15.83
N THR A 52 -12.16 10.73 16.43
CA THR A 52 -12.75 12.05 16.16
C THR A 52 -11.71 13.15 16.36
N GLY A 53 -11.55 14.00 15.35
CA GLY A 53 -10.58 15.10 15.37
C GLY A 53 -9.15 14.74 14.96
N PHE A 54 -8.78 13.46 14.88
CA PHE A 54 -7.42 13.05 14.49
C PHE A 54 -7.25 12.86 13.00
N TYR A 55 -8.27 12.34 12.30
CA TYR A 55 -8.24 12.26 10.84
C TYR A 55 -9.64 12.31 10.22
N LYS A 56 -9.71 12.78 8.99
CA LYS A 56 -10.93 12.81 8.19
C LYS A 56 -10.94 11.61 7.23
N ARG A 57 -12.05 10.87 7.21
CA ARG A 57 -12.26 9.81 6.22
C ARG A 57 -12.24 10.40 4.82
N SER A 58 -11.40 9.88 3.97
CA SER A 58 -11.21 10.38 2.61
C SER A 58 -10.81 9.27 1.65
N ILE A 59 -10.97 9.55 0.38
CA ILE A 59 -10.49 8.74 -0.74
C ILE A 59 -9.47 9.60 -1.47
N MET A 60 -8.27 9.08 -1.70
CA MET A 60 -7.22 9.77 -2.44
C MET A 60 -7.61 9.89 -3.91
N SER A 61 -7.48 11.07 -4.48
CA SER A 61 -7.68 11.26 -5.92
C SER A 61 -6.50 10.66 -6.70
N PHE A 62 -6.78 10.24 -7.94
CA PHE A 62 -5.72 9.73 -8.81
C PHE A 62 -4.65 10.79 -9.08
N SER A 63 -5.03 12.05 -9.30
CA SER A 63 -4.09 13.16 -9.52
C SER A 63 -3.19 13.45 -8.32
N MET A 64 -3.69 13.29 -7.09
CA MET A 64 -2.84 13.38 -5.89
C MET A 64 -1.80 12.26 -5.89
N PHE A 65 -2.22 11.05 -6.23
CA PHE A 65 -1.32 9.91 -6.31
C PHE A 65 -0.25 10.09 -7.39
N GLU A 66 -0.62 10.60 -8.58
CA GLU A 66 0.33 10.94 -9.65
C GLU A 66 1.42 11.89 -9.17
N ASN A 67 1.02 12.94 -8.44
CA ASN A 67 1.95 13.90 -7.86
C ASN A 67 2.91 13.22 -6.86
N ILE A 68 2.42 12.31 -6.04
CA ILE A 68 3.25 11.56 -5.08
C ILE A 68 4.26 10.68 -5.83
N ILE A 69 3.83 9.94 -6.86
CA ILE A 69 4.73 9.10 -7.66
C ILE A 69 5.80 9.94 -8.36
N SER A 70 5.43 11.11 -8.90
CA SER A 70 6.39 12.05 -9.47
C SER A 70 7.46 12.48 -8.45
N GLN A 71 7.07 12.79 -7.21
CA GLN A 71 8.00 13.15 -6.14
C GLN A 71 8.89 11.96 -5.71
N ILE A 72 8.34 10.74 -5.66
CA ILE A 72 9.13 9.52 -5.42
C ILE A 72 10.19 9.35 -6.52
N GLY A 73 9.85 9.70 -7.76
CA GLY A 73 10.78 9.71 -8.89
C GLY A 73 12.00 10.61 -8.70
N MET A 74 11.91 11.63 -7.86
CA MET A 74 13.00 12.57 -7.57
C MET A 74 14.05 12.02 -6.58
N PHE A 75 13.78 10.91 -5.89
CA PHE A 75 14.79 10.31 -5.01
C PHE A 75 16.00 9.83 -5.82
N PRO A 76 17.20 9.86 -5.25
CA PRO A 76 18.43 9.44 -5.95
C PRO A 76 18.48 7.93 -6.24
N CYS A 77 17.67 7.13 -5.52
CA CYS A 77 17.55 5.70 -5.72
C CYS A 77 16.08 5.24 -5.64
N PRO A 78 15.73 4.09 -6.23
CA PRO A 78 14.39 3.55 -6.15
C PRO A 78 13.93 3.30 -4.70
N LEU A 79 12.67 3.56 -4.43
CA LEU A 79 12.01 3.21 -3.17
C LEU A 79 11.94 1.68 -3.05
N LYS A 80 12.36 1.14 -1.92
CA LYS A 80 12.33 -0.31 -1.70
C LYS A 80 10.91 -0.86 -1.56
N VAL A 81 10.05 -0.17 -0.81
CA VAL A 81 8.69 -0.64 -0.55
C VAL A 81 7.69 0.51 -0.57
N LEU A 82 6.66 0.39 -1.40
CA LEU A 82 5.45 1.19 -1.31
C LEU A 82 4.33 0.32 -0.75
N ARG A 83 3.80 0.72 0.41
CA ARG A 83 2.65 0.06 1.04
C ARG A 83 1.41 0.91 0.85
N MET A 84 0.45 0.35 0.13
CA MET A 84 -0.80 1.04 -0.22
C MET A 84 -1.89 0.78 0.82
N ASN A 85 -1.51 0.75 2.09
CA ASN A 85 -2.41 0.68 3.24
C ASN A 85 -1.67 1.03 4.54
N LYS A 86 -2.38 1.68 5.46
CA LYS A 86 -2.01 1.86 6.85
C LYS A 86 -3.25 1.88 7.73
N ILE A 87 -4.21 2.73 7.37
CA ILE A 87 -5.53 2.84 8.00
C ILE A 87 -6.61 2.71 6.92
N GLY A 88 -7.83 2.35 7.32
CA GLY A 88 -8.94 2.21 6.36
C GLY A 88 -8.86 0.94 5.49
N GLU A 89 -9.64 0.94 4.42
CA GLU A 89 -9.73 -0.17 3.46
C GLU A 89 -9.34 0.34 2.06
N PRO A 90 -8.16 -0.01 1.55
CA PRO A 90 -7.65 0.54 0.30
C PRO A 90 -8.52 0.23 -0.92
N THR A 91 -9.22 -0.92 -0.95
CA THR A 91 -10.07 -1.31 -2.07
C THR A 91 -11.37 -0.52 -2.18
N LEU A 92 -11.68 0.35 -1.21
CA LEU A 92 -12.74 1.34 -1.35
C LEU A 92 -12.38 2.43 -2.37
N ASN A 93 -11.11 2.60 -2.68
CA ASN A 93 -10.67 3.43 -3.79
C ASN A 93 -10.76 2.63 -5.09
N SER A 94 -11.70 2.98 -5.93
CA SER A 94 -11.92 2.29 -7.21
C SER A 94 -10.75 2.44 -8.21
N CYS A 95 -9.89 3.43 -8.01
CA CYS A 95 -8.70 3.67 -8.83
C CYS A 95 -7.45 2.95 -8.28
N LEU A 96 -7.57 2.15 -7.21
CA LEU A 96 -6.40 1.48 -6.61
C LEU A 96 -5.63 0.60 -7.60
N PRO A 97 -6.26 -0.21 -8.47
CA PRO A 97 -5.53 -1.00 -9.45
C PRO A 97 -4.71 -0.13 -10.42
N GLU A 98 -5.29 0.98 -10.88
CA GLU A 98 -4.65 1.93 -11.78
C GLU A 98 -3.50 2.69 -11.10
N MET A 99 -3.68 3.06 -9.82
CA MET A 99 -2.62 3.64 -8.99
C MET A 99 -1.43 2.69 -8.86
N ILE A 100 -1.67 1.41 -8.59
CA ILE A 100 -0.63 0.39 -8.52
C ILE A 100 0.07 0.25 -9.88
N GLY A 101 -0.69 0.22 -10.96
CA GLY A 101 -0.17 0.18 -12.33
C GLY A 101 0.75 1.35 -12.64
N LEU A 102 0.35 2.58 -12.28
CA LEU A 102 1.17 3.78 -12.43
C LEU A 102 2.47 3.69 -11.60
N ALA A 103 2.36 3.28 -10.34
CA ALA A 103 3.52 3.11 -9.47
C ALA A 103 4.51 2.07 -10.05
N ARG A 104 4.00 0.98 -10.61
CA ARG A 104 4.81 -0.04 -11.28
C ARG A 104 5.48 0.49 -12.54
N ALA A 105 4.74 1.20 -13.38
CA ALA A 105 5.24 1.77 -14.63
C ALA A 105 6.31 2.86 -14.42
N SER A 106 6.36 3.47 -13.23
CA SER A 106 7.39 4.46 -12.90
C SER A 106 8.80 3.86 -12.80
N GLU A 107 8.93 2.54 -12.62
CA GLU A 107 10.20 1.83 -12.39
C GLU A 107 11.02 2.37 -11.19
N ARG A 108 10.38 3.23 -10.37
CA ARG A 108 11.01 3.88 -9.20
C ARG A 108 10.69 3.18 -7.89
N ILE A 109 9.96 2.04 -7.93
CA ILE A 109 9.50 1.31 -6.76
C ILE A 109 9.74 -0.19 -6.98
N GLU A 110 10.53 -0.81 -6.09
CA GLU A 110 10.91 -2.22 -6.23
C GLU A 110 9.79 -3.16 -5.79
N TRP A 111 9.07 -2.81 -4.72
CA TRP A 111 8.02 -3.65 -4.14
C TRP A 111 6.79 -2.84 -3.81
N ILE A 112 5.62 -3.33 -4.25
CA ILE A 112 4.32 -2.73 -3.97
C ILE A 112 3.44 -3.78 -3.29
N ASP A 113 2.92 -3.47 -2.12
CA ASP A 113 1.99 -4.34 -1.42
C ASP A 113 0.83 -3.56 -0.77
N PHE A 114 -0.26 -4.26 -0.47
CA PHE A 114 -1.34 -3.75 0.36
C PHE A 114 -2.03 -4.87 1.13
N ALA A 115 -2.71 -4.50 2.21
CA ALA A 115 -3.61 -5.37 2.95
C ALA A 115 -5.05 -4.88 2.75
N THR A 116 -6.00 -5.82 2.74
CA THR A 116 -7.43 -5.57 2.51
C THR A 116 -8.27 -6.54 3.32
N ASN A 117 -9.47 -6.12 3.71
CA ASN A 117 -10.47 -7.01 4.28
C ASN A 117 -11.16 -7.92 3.25
N GLY A 118 -10.81 -7.79 1.97
CA GLY A 118 -11.31 -8.63 0.89
C GLY A 118 -12.76 -8.40 0.47
N SER A 119 -13.50 -7.51 1.13
CA SER A 119 -14.94 -7.31 0.90
C SER A 119 -15.30 -6.85 -0.52
N ARG A 120 -14.33 -6.28 -1.22
CA ARG A 120 -14.48 -5.83 -2.61
C ARG A 120 -13.96 -6.84 -3.64
N PHE A 121 -13.45 -7.98 -3.22
CA PHE A 121 -12.98 -9.02 -4.14
C PHE A 121 -14.13 -9.91 -4.59
N SER A 122 -14.75 -9.55 -5.69
CA SER A 122 -15.82 -10.34 -6.32
C SER A 122 -15.81 -10.16 -7.84
N GLY A 123 -16.15 -11.22 -8.57
CA GLY A 123 -16.28 -11.19 -10.02
C GLY A 123 -15.05 -10.60 -10.72
N ASP A 124 -15.29 -9.78 -11.73
CA ASP A 124 -14.24 -9.17 -12.57
C ASP A 124 -13.31 -8.23 -11.79
N ASN A 125 -13.74 -7.76 -10.61
CA ASN A 125 -12.96 -6.83 -9.83
C ASN A 125 -11.67 -7.46 -9.29
N ILE A 126 -11.69 -8.74 -8.93
CA ILE A 126 -10.50 -9.44 -8.44
C ILE A 126 -9.41 -9.51 -9.50
N GLU A 127 -9.81 -9.68 -10.77
CA GLU A 127 -8.86 -9.77 -11.88
C GLU A 127 -8.10 -8.45 -12.10
N ARG A 128 -8.77 -7.30 -11.95
CA ARG A 128 -8.13 -5.99 -12.02
C ARG A 128 -7.03 -5.84 -10.97
N PHE A 129 -7.27 -6.30 -9.74
CA PHE A 129 -6.27 -6.28 -8.67
C PHE A 129 -5.11 -7.24 -8.95
N LEU A 130 -5.38 -8.45 -9.44
CA LEU A 130 -4.33 -9.42 -9.79
C LEU A 130 -3.44 -8.93 -10.93
N ARG A 131 -4.01 -8.19 -11.89
CA ARG A 131 -3.29 -7.61 -13.03
C ARG A 131 -2.66 -6.25 -12.75
N SER A 132 -2.91 -5.65 -11.58
CA SER A 132 -2.42 -4.30 -11.25
C SER A 132 -0.90 -4.18 -11.18
N GLY A 133 -0.19 -5.29 -10.96
CA GLY A 133 1.26 -5.31 -10.78
C GLY A 133 1.70 -5.22 -9.31
N ALA A 134 0.78 -5.37 -8.34
CA ALA A 134 1.15 -5.53 -6.93
C ALA A 134 2.00 -6.81 -6.75
N ASN A 135 3.05 -6.71 -5.93
CA ASN A 135 3.88 -7.87 -5.59
C ASN A 135 3.20 -8.78 -4.57
N ARG A 136 2.35 -8.19 -3.71
CA ARG A 136 1.64 -8.94 -2.68
C ARG A 136 0.32 -8.28 -2.32
N ILE A 137 -0.70 -9.09 -2.18
CA ILE A 137 -2.01 -8.72 -1.63
C ILE A 137 -2.22 -9.57 -0.39
N ASN A 138 -2.36 -8.93 0.77
CA ASN A 138 -2.65 -9.61 2.03
C ASN A 138 -4.16 -9.48 2.31
N ILE A 139 -4.86 -10.59 2.48
CA ILE A 139 -6.26 -10.59 2.88
C ILE A 139 -6.31 -10.84 4.38
N SER A 140 -6.89 -9.88 5.12
CA SER A 140 -7.13 -10.01 6.55
C SER A 140 -8.41 -10.82 6.76
N LEU A 141 -8.27 -11.99 7.40
CA LEU A 141 -9.37 -12.90 7.72
C LEU A 141 -9.45 -12.97 9.26
N GLU A 142 -10.23 -12.09 9.84
CA GLU A 142 -10.38 -11.96 11.32
C GLU A 142 -11.84 -12.09 11.74
#